data_96290ad36e73364b1fbf5f24b480f74f
#
_entry.id   96290ad36e73364b1fbf5f24b480f74f
#
_cell.length_a   1.000
_cell.length_b   1.000
_cell.length_c   1.000
_cell.angle_alpha   90.00
_cell.angle_beta   90.00
_cell.angle_gamma   90.00
#
_symmetry.space_group_name_H-M   'P 1'
#
loop_
_entity.id
_entity.type
_entity.pdbx_description
1 polymer ?
#
loop_
_entity_poly.entity_id
_entity_poly.type
_entity_poly.pdbx_seq_one_letter_code
_entity_poly.pdbx_strand_id
1 'polypeptide(L)'
;MPYVRKLPSGKWQATVRNRAGERITETFPLKTQARSWGAKLEEQLARSAVRDPRAGKIKFHEWHDRWWEARVVEPQTLSGDASTIRTHVMPHWADWELREMARMDVQTWVRKLVVDGRGASAIRRAYNLLSTMMRDAVDEDLIAVTPCRRIELPPEVVKPPQWFTQAQAQAVLDRLSPPWQTMALLGFYTGLRWGELSGLHGHRIDWLRSRLFVVEVNTTSGIKEYPKSSKSRREVPIPDHVLEAMSRHMRGRDPDGVVFTTVTKGRAGRLLVDGNWRRQTWWPAVDEAKYVDQDGKLRPVPHYPPHAMRHTCASWLVQQGVSLYEVQHLLGHESYHTTQRYAHLVPDSHQAVLGAWTRLESQLIVPTPKGVVGGGPTPTFAVVK
;
A
#
# COMPACT_ATOMS: atom_id res chain seq x y z
N MET A 1 49.12 -15.28 2.36
CA MET A 1 49.98 -15.42 3.58
C MET A 1 50.69 -14.10 3.81
N PRO A 2 50.73 -13.60 5.05
CA PRO A 2 51.37 -12.33 5.36
C PRO A 2 52.87 -12.43 5.08
N TYR A 3 53.41 -11.39 4.45
CA TYR A 3 54.84 -11.29 4.23
C TYR A 3 55.51 -10.80 5.50
N VAL A 4 56.43 -11.59 6.08
CA VAL A 4 57.15 -11.26 7.34
C VAL A 4 58.66 -11.24 7.11
N ARG A 5 59.29 -10.11 7.39
CA ARG A 5 60.77 -9.94 7.26
C ARG A 5 61.40 -9.44 8.56
N LYS A 6 62.67 -9.79 8.77
CA LYS A 6 63.48 -9.24 9.87
C LYS A 6 64.11 -7.91 9.44
N LEU A 7 63.96 -6.90 10.27
CA LEU A 7 64.58 -5.58 10.08
C LEU A 7 66.02 -5.54 10.62
N PRO A 8 66.87 -4.61 10.15
CA PRO A 8 68.19 -4.41 10.70
C PRO A 8 68.21 -4.13 12.21
N SER A 9 67.13 -3.58 12.73
CA SER A 9 66.90 -3.32 14.17
C SER A 9 66.68 -4.57 15.01
N GLY A 10 66.72 -5.77 14.41
CA GLY A 10 66.40 -7.04 15.07
C GLY A 10 64.91 -7.36 15.21
N LYS A 11 64.03 -6.40 14.96
CA LYS A 11 62.56 -6.54 15.01
C LYS A 11 62.01 -7.21 13.73
N TRP A 12 60.77 -7.70 13.80
CA TRP A 12 60.08 -8.36 12.69
C TRP A 12 58.93 -7.49 12.17
N GLN A 13 58.92 -7.24 10.86
CA GLN A 13 57.86 -6.49 10.18
C GLN A 13 56.95 -7.46 9.43
N ALA A 14 55.64 -7.36 9.70
CA ALA A 14 54.60 -8.01 8.92
C ALA A 14 54.01 -7.02 7.91
N THR A 15 53.76 -7.49 6.70
CA THR A 15 53.13 -6.71 5.63
C THR A 15 51.97 -7.52 5.08
N VAL A 16 50.78 -6.91 5.05
CA VAL A 16 49.58 -7.44 4.41
C VAL A 16 49.16 -6.45 3.34
N ARG A 17 48.67 -6.95 2.18
CA ARG A 17 48.10 -6.10 1.14
C ARG A 17 46.59 -6.19 1.21
N ASN A 18 45.92 -5.05 1.17
CA ASN A 18 44.47 -5.01 0.97
C ASN A 18 44.11 -5.27 -0.50
N ARG A 19 42.83 -5.44 -0.82
CA ARG A 19 42.36 -5.66 -2.20
C ARG A 19 42.65 -4.49 -3.14
N ALA A 20 42.85 -3.27 -2.60
CA ALA A 20 43.25 -2.09 -3.36
C ALA A 20 44.76 -2.06 -3.65
N GLY A 21 45.50 -3.09 -3.20
CA GLY A 21 46.96 -3.17 -3.41
C GLY A 21 47.80 -2.39 -2.39
N GLU A 22 47.17 -1.69 -1.44
CA GLU A 22 47.84 -0.90 -0.43
C GLU A 22 48.52 -1.81 0.62
N ARG A 23 49.72 -1.42 1.08
CA ARG A 23 50.50 -2.19 2.06
C ARG A 23 50.20 -1.67 3.46
N ILE A 24 49.72 -2.56 4.32
CA ILE A 24 49.58 -2.31 5.76
C ILE A 24 50.72 -3.02 6.44
N THR A 25 51.56 -2.27 7.17
CA THR A 25 52.79 -2.79 7.81
C THR A 25 52.76 -2.51 9.29
N GLU A 26 53.22 -3.50 10.09
CA GLU A 26 53.38 -3.37 11.54
C GLU A 26 54.65 -4.08 11.98
N THR A 27 55.30 -3.61 13.07
CA THR A 27 56.60 -4.09 13.51
C THR A 27 56.52 -4.66 14.92
N PHE A 28 57.06 -5.87 15.11
CA PHE A 28 56.96 -6.65 16.35
C PHE A 28 58.35 -7.10 16.84
N PRO A 29 58.51 -7.29 18.16
CA PRO A 29 59.76 -7.83 18.72
C PRO A 29 59.98 -9.32 18.34
N LEU A 30 58.91 -10.10 18.16
CA LEU A 30 58.98 -11.53 17.88
C LEU A 30 58.37 -11.91 16.53
N LYS A 31 58.99 -12.88 15.83
CA LYS A 31 58.48 -13.41 14.55
C LYS A 31 57.07 -14.00 14.63
N THR A 32 56.78 -14.67 15.75
CA THR A 32 55.47 -15.28 16.02
C THR A 32 54.37 -14.24 16.14
N GLN A 33 54.65 -13.13 16.81
CA GLN A 33 53.72 -12.00 16.92
C GLN A 33 53.40 -11.36 15.56
N ALA A 34 54.45 -11.11 14.75
CA ALA A 34 54.32 -10.58 13.41
C ALA A 34 53.45 -11.52 12.51
N ARG A 35 53.70 -12.83 12.58
CA ARG A 35 52.90 -13.82 11.84
C ARG A 35 51.43 -13.88 12.31
N SER A 36 51.18 -13.91 13.63
CA SER A 36 49.87 -13.96 14.22
C SER A 36 49.06 -12.72 13.86
N TRP A 37 49.67 -11.52 13.96
CA TRP A 37 49.05 -10.27 13.57
C TRP A 37 48.71 -10.26 12.09
N GLY A 38 49.64 -10.65 11.22
CA GLY A 38 49.43 -10.70 9.78
C GLY A 38 48.31 -11.67 9.39
N ALA A 39 48.23 -12.86 10.01
CA ALA A 39 47.18 -13.82 9.77
C ALA A 39 45.80 -13.31 10.24
N LYS A 40 45.73 -12.70 11.43
CA LYS A 40 44.52 -12.07 11.93
C LYS A 40 44.05 -10.93 11.02
N LEU A 41 44.97 -10.12 10.54
CA LEU A 41 44.64 -9.02 9.63
C LEU A 41 44.17 -9.54 8.27
N GLU A 42 44.85 -10.58 7.70
CA GLU A 42 44.35 -11.24 6.47
C GLU A 42 42.97 -11.82 6.65
N GLU A 43 42.70 -12.46 7.79
CA GLU A 43 41.35 -12.99 8.11
C GLU A 43 40.32 -11.87 8.29
N GLN A 44 40.70 -10.78 8.96
CA GLN A 44 39.82 -9.59 9.07
C GLN A 44 39.57 -8.93 7.71
N LEU A 45 40.59 -8.89 6.85
CA LEU A 45 40.52 -8.36 5.48
C LEU A 45 39.73 -9.30 4.54
N ALA A 46 39.73 -10.60 4.82
CA ALA A 46 38.92 -11.59 4.10
C ALA A 46 37.45 -11.60 4.58
N ARG A 47 37.23 -11.36 5.87
CA ARG A 47 35.87 -11.29 6.47
C ARG A 47 35.21 -9.91 6.33
N SER A 48 36.00 -8.83 6.46
CA SER A 48 35.59 -7.51 6.01
C SER A 48 36.05 -7.38 4.56
N ALA A 49 35.12 -7.32 3.61
CA ALA A 49 35.40 -6.73 2.32
C ALA A 49 36.03 -5.38 2.62
N VAL A 50 37.40 -5.27 2.51
CA VAL A 50 38.05 -3.99 2.67
C VAL A 50 37.67 -3.18 1.45
N ARG A 51 36.65 -2.41 1.66
CA ARG A 51 36.12 -1.44 0.72
C ARG A 51 37.24 -0.43 0.47
N ASP A 52 37.32 0.01 -0.77
CA ASP A 52 38.13 1.19 -1.06
C ASP A 52 37.76 2.30 -0.08
N PRO A 53 38.68 2.79 0.80
CA PRO A 53 38.34 3.87 1.73
C PRO A 53 37.85 5.13 1.04
N ARG A 54 38.02 5.21 -0.29
CA ARG A 54 37.53 6.30 -1.14
C ARG A 54 36.13 6.06 -1.71
N ALA A 55 35.67 4.81 -1.77
CA ALA A 55 34.39 4.49 -2.37
C ALA A 55 33.20 5.26 -1.73
N GLY A 56 33.21 5.41 -0.41
CA GLY A 56 32.20 6.16 0.32
C GLY A 56 32.29 7.69 0.23
N LYS A 57 33.26 8.25 -0.50
CA LYS A 57 33.36 9.70 -0.76
C LYS A 57 32.36 10.17 -1.83
N ILE A 58 31.72 9.23 -2.53
CA ILE A 58 30.66 9.58 -3.47
C ILE A 58 29.56 10.36 -2.75
N LYS A 59 29.09 11.43 -3.35
CA LYS A 59 27.99 12.22 -2.82
C LYS A 59 26.65 11.50 -3.01
N PHE A 60 25.71 11.77 -2.12
CA PHE A 60 24.41 11.10 -2.13
C PHE A 60 23.65 11.32 -3.47
N HIS A 61 23.70 12.54 -4.05
CA HIS A 61 23.05 12.79 -5.35
C HIS A 61 23.68 11.98 -6.49
N GLU A 62 25.03 11.82 -6.52
CA GLU A 62 25.71 11.01 -7.54
C GLU A 62 25.36 9.52 -7.40
N TRP A 63 25.24 9.04 -6.16
CA TRP A 63 24.79 7.68 -5.87
C TRP A 63 23.34 7.50 -6.27
N HIS A 64 22.46 8.44 -5.91
CA HIS A 64 21.05 8.43 -6.29
C HIS A 64 20.90 8.30 -7.81
N ASP A 65 21.63 9.06 -8.60
CA ASP A 65 21.50 9.06 -10.06
C ASP A 65 21.86 7.70 -10.65
N ARG A 66 22.96 7.09 -10.19
CA ARG A 66 23.34 5.71 -10.57
C ARG A 66 22.28 4.69 -10.17
N TRP A 67 21.80 4.77 -8.93
CA TRP A 67 20.79 3.89 -8.40
C TRP A 67 19.46 4.04 -9.14
N TRP A 68 19.10 5.28 -9.51
CA TRP A 68 17.88 5.60 -10.23
C TRP A 68 17.87 5.00 -11.63
N GLU A 69 18.97 5.08 -12.36
CA GLU A 69 19.13 4.51 -13.71
C GLU A 69 19.03 2.98 -13.72
N ALA A 70 19.47 2.33 -12.65
CA ALA A 70 19.41 0.87 -12.54
C ALA A 70 18.03 0.32 -12.13
N ARG A 71 17.07 1.18 -11.76
CA ARG A 71 15.77 0.73 -11.23
C ARG A 71 14.86 0.18 -12.31
N VAL A 72 14.35 -1.04 -12.06
CA VAL A 72 13.31 -1.68 -12.87
C VAL A 72 12.01 -1.72 -12.05
N VAL A 73 11.19 -0.67 -12.16
CA VAL A 73 9.90 -0.55 -11.48
C VAL A 73 8.85 0.08 -12.40
N GLU A 74 7.58 -0.08 -12.07
CA GLU A 74 6.47 0.49 -12.85
C GLU A 74 6.56 2.03 -12.93
N PRO A 75 6.23 2.65 -14.09
CA PRO A 75 6.32 4.10 -14.31
C PRO A 75 5.61 4.95 -13.25
N GLN A 76 4.47 4.48 -12.75
CA GLN A 76 3.73 5.18 -11.70
C GLN A 76 4.46 5.16 -10.36
N THR A 77 5.15 4.06 -10.04
CA THR A 77 6.00 3.96 -8.85
C THR A 77 7.19 4.90 -8.98
N LEU A 78 7.87 4.90 -10.15
CA LEU A 78 8.96 5.84 -10.42
C LEU A 78 8.54 7.30 -10.21
N SER A 79 7.42 7.72 -10.79
CA SER A 79 6.90 9.08 -10.64
C SER A 79 6.62 9.46 -9.19
N GLY A 80 6.02 8.55 -8.41
CA GLY A 80 5.74 8.77 -7.00
C GLY A 80 7.02 8.81 -6.15
N ASP A 81 7.99 7.95 -6.44
CA ASP A 81 9.27 7.90 -5.75
C ASP A 81 10.12 9.14 -6.08
N ALA A 82 10.18 9.54 -7.36
CA ALA A 82 10.85 10.77 -7.79
C ALA A 82 10.31 12.01 -7.05
N SER A 83 8.98 12.11 -6.92
CA SER A 83 8.36 13.20 -6.17
C SER A 83 8.75 13.18 -4.70
N THR A 84 8.75 12.00 -4.08
CA THR A 84 9.10 11.83 -2.66
C THR A 84 10.57 12.16 -2.40
N ILE A 85 11.47 11.65 -3.26
CA ILE A 85 12.92 11.90 -3.16
C ILE A 85 13.20 13.39 -3.33
N ARG A 86 12.68 14.01 -4.37
CA ARG A 86 12.86 15.45 -4.66
C ARG A 86 12.37 16.33 -3.50
N THR A 87 11.24 15.97 -2.87
CA THR A 87 10.60 16.82 -1.87
C THR A 87 11.17 16.62 -0.47
N HIS A 88 11.60 15.40 -0.12
CA HIS A 88 11.92 15.06 1.26
C HIS A 88 13.35 14.56 1.48
N VAL A 89 13.98 13.93 0.48
CA VAL A 89 15.31 13.30 0.63
C VAL A 89 16.42 14.21 0.13
N MET A 90 16.36 14.61 -1.14
CA MET A 90 17.40 15.43 -1.78
C MET A 90 17.69 16.74 -1.07
N PRO A 91 16.69 17.52 -0.57
CA PRO A 91 16.97 18.81 0.09
C PRO A 91 17.83 18.70 1.34
N HIS A 92 17.96 17.49 1.90
CA HIS A 92 18.76 17.26 3.08
C HIS A 92 20.09 16.53 2.80
N TRP A 93 20.06 15.54 1.90
CA TRP A 93 21.15 14.59 1.74
C TRP A 93 22.00 14.79 0.50
N ALA A 94 21.58 15.58 -0.48
CA ALA A 94 22.22 15.66 -1.81
C ALA A 94 23.76 15.80 -1.74
N ASP A 95 24.25 16.68 -0.89
CA ASP A 95 25.68 17.03 -0.80
C ASP A 95 26.48 16.24 0.24
N TRP A 96 25.82 15.31 0.95
CA TRP A 96 26.50 14.47 1.94
C TRP A 96 27.32 13.38 1.25
N GLU A 97 28.52 13.11 1.74
CA GLU A 97 29.26 11.91 1.39
C GLU A 97 28.60 10.70 2.07
N LEU A 98 28.39 9.58 1.34
CA LEU A 98 27.72 8.40 1.90
C LEU A 98 28.35 7.90 3.20
N ARG A 99 29.70 7.97 3.29
CA ARG A 99 30.46 7.55 4.49
C ARG A 99 30.26 8.44 5.72
N GLU A 100 29.81 9.68 5.54
CA GLU A 100 29.57 10.63 6.63
C GLU A 100 28.19 10.46 7.26
N MET A 101 27.27 9.81 6.54
CA MET A 101 25.91 9.60 7.01
C MET A 101 25.86 8.63 8.18
N ALA A 102 25.68 9.15 9.40
CA ALA A 102 25.55 8.34 10.60
C ALA A 102 24.08 8.09 10.98
N ARG A 103 23.83 7.09 11.83
CA ARG A 103 22.51 6.76 12.33
C ARG A 103 21.80 7.97 12.96
N MET A 104 22.54 8.78 13.73
CA MET A 104 21.96 9.94 14.42
C MET A 104 21.53 11.03 13.46
N ASP A 105 22.23 11.18 12.33
CA ASP A 105 21.87 12.16 11.30
C ASP A 105 20.54 11.77 10.63
N VAL A 106 20.34 10.46 10.35
CA VAL A 106 19.07 9.94 9.85
C VAL A 106 17.93 10.15 10.86
N GLN A 107 18.19 9.91 12.15
CA GLN A 107 17.19 10.15 13.21
C GLN A 107 16.85 11.64 13.32
N THR A 108 17.85 12.51 13.24
CA THR A 108 17.67 13.97 13.27
C THR A 108 16.89 14.47 12.06
N TRP A 109 17.19 13.92 10.86
CA TRP A 109 16.42 14.22 9.64
C TRP A 109 14.94 13.80 9.77
N VAL A 110 14.65 12.60 10.28
CA VAL A 110 13.27 12.16 10.55
C VAL A 110 12.58 13.11 11.52
N ARG A 111 13.24 13.52 12.61
CA ARG A 111 12.70 14.49 13.56
C ARG A 111 12.41 15.84 12.89
N LYS A 112 13.31 16.31 12.03
CA LYS A 112 13.10 17.55 11.27
C LYS A 112 11.84 17.47 10.42
N LEU A 113 11.62 16.36 9.69
CA LEU A 113 10.40 16.18 8.90
C LEU A 113 9.13 16.20 9.76
N VAL A 114 9.18 15.69 11.00
CA VAL A 114 8.07 15.77 11.96
C VAL A 114 7.83 17.22 12.38
N VAL A 115 8.88 17.97 12.72
CA VAL A 115 8.79 19.39 13.10
C VAL A 115 8.28 20.24 11.95
N ASP A 116 8.67 19.94 10.70
CA ASP A 116 8.17 20.58 9.49
C ASP A 116 6.71 20.19 9.16
N GLY A 117 6.03 19.46 10.04
CA GLY A 117 4.60 19.11 9.90
C GLY A 117 4.32 18.05 8.82
N ARG A 118 5.31 17.27 8.39
CA ARG A 118 5.08 16.20 7.41
C ARG A 118 4.30 15.05 8.02
N GLY A 119 3.34 14.51 7.26
CA GLY A 119 2.54 13.37 7.73
C GLY A 119 3.36 12.09 7.92
N ALA A 120 2.99 11.23 8.89
CA ALA A 120 3.70 10.00 9.21
C ALA A 120 3.91 9.07 7.98
N SER A 121 2.90 8.93 7.10
CA SER A 121 3.01 8.12 5.88
C SER A 121 4.03 8.69 4.89
N ALA A 122 4.11 10.01 4.73
CA ALA A 122 5.10 10.67 3.86
C ALA A 122 6.52 10.48 4.41
N ILE A 123 6.70 10.63 5.73
CA ILE A 123 7.98 10.40 6.41
C ILE A 123 8.44 8.95 6.23
N ARG A 124 7.52 7.97 6.46
CA ARG A 124 7.83 6.54 6.27
C ARG A 124 8.23 6.23 4.84
N ARG A 125 7.51 6.79 3.86
CA ARG A 125 7.86 6.60 2.44
C ARG A 125 9.23 7.17 2.12
N ALA A 126 9.54 8.38 2.56
CA ALA A 126 10.84 9.01 2.35
C ALA A 126 11.97 8.19 3.03
N TYR A 127 11.76 7.77 4.27
CA TYR A 127 12.71 6.92 4.98
C TYR A 127 12.92 5.56 4.30
N ASN A 128 11.86 4.90 3.82
CA ASN A 128 11.96 3.61 3.14
C ASN A 128 12.78 3.73 1.85
N LEU A 129 12.62 4.81 1.09
CA LEU A 129 13.43 5.07 -0.11
C LEU A 129 14.90 5.30 0.26
N LEU A 130 15.18 6.16 1.25
CA LEU A 130 16.53 6.36 1.76
C LEU A 130 17.15 5.04 2.24
N SER A 131 16.40 4.27 3.03
CA SER A 131 16.85 2.98 3.58
C SER A 131 17.17 1.96 2.48
N THR A 132 16.39 1.94 1.40
CA THR A 132 16.66 1.07 0.25
C THR A 132 17.94 1.51 -0.45
N MET A 133 18.09 2.79 -0.79
CA MET A 133 19.31 3.32 -1.40
C MET A 133 20.57 3.05 -0.57
N MET A 134 20.47 3.22 0.76
CA MET A 134 21.61 2.99 1.64
C MET A 134 21.93 1.50 1.85
N ARG A 135 20.96 0.61 1.69
CA ARG A 135 21.18 -0.84 1.67
C ARG A 135 21.88 -1.27 0.40
N ASP A 136 21.41 -0.77 -0.73
CA ASP A 136 22.00 -1.04 -2.03
C ASP A 136 23.45 -0.45 -2.09
N ALA A 137 23.72 0.68 -1.43
CA ALA A 137 25.07 1.21 -1.27
C ALA A 137 25.99 0.31 -0.42
N VAL A 138 25.42 -0.48 0.51
CA VAL A 138 26.16 -1.53 1.22
C VAL A 138 26.45 -2.69 0.29
N ASP A 139 25.50 -3.11 -0.52
CA ASP A 139 25.64 -4.23 -1.46
C ASP A 139 26.63 -3.91 -2.59
N GLU A 140 26.74 -2.62 -2.97
CA GLU A 140 27.73 -2.10 -3.93
C GLU A 140 29.11 -1.76 -3.29
N ASP A 141 29.32 -2.17 -2.05
CA ASP A 141 30.56 -1.92 -1.31
C ASP A 141 30.95 -0.44 -1.14
N LEU A 142 30.04 0.51 -1.29
CA LEU A 142 30.27 1.93 -1.09
C LEU A 142 30.40 2.30 0.39
N ILE A 143 29.58 1.70 1.26
CA ILE A 143 29.60 1.89 2.71
C ILE A 143 29.58 0.54 3.44
N ALA A 144 30.18 0.48 4.61
CA ALA A 144 30.29 -0.77 5.38
C ALA A 144 28.97 -1.21 5.99
N VAL A 145 28.15 -0.25 6.41
CA VAL A 145 26.93 -0.47 7.17
C VAL A 145 25.96 0.64 6.85
N THR A 146 24.70 0.27 6.64
CA THR A 146 23.64 1.27 6.44
C THR A 146 23.42 2.12 7.69
N PRO A 147 23.32 3.45 7.57
CA PRO A 147 22.94 4.33 8.69
C PRO A 147 21.47 4.20 9.06
N CYS A 148 20.64 3.60 8.19
CA CYS A 148 19.21 3.42 8.38
C CYS A 148 18.90 2.21 9.28
N ARG A 149 19.46 2.18 10.50
CA ARG A 149 19.27 1.10 11.47
C ARG A 149 18.58 1.59 12.71
N ARG A 150 17.53 0.89 13.16
CA ARG A 150 16.81 1.21 14.42
C ARG A 150 16.44 2.69 14.50
N ILE A 151 15.87 3.22 13.42
CA ILE A 151 15.35 4.58 13.38
C ILE A 151 13.92 4.56 13.90
N GLU A 152 13.64 5.45 14.83
CA GLU A 152 12.30 5.67 15.36
C GLU A 152 11.50 6.53 14.39
N LEU A 153 10.42 5.96 13.87
CA LEU A 153 9.50 6.64 12.97
C LEU A 153 8.23 7.05 13.72
N PRO A 154 7.59 8.18 13.35
CA PRO A 154 6.35 8.59 13.96
C PRO A 154 5.28 7.50 13.80
N PRO A 155 4.42 7.27 14.82
CA PRO A 155 3.34 6.31 14.74
C PRO A 155 2.39 6.68 13.60
N GLU A 156 1.95 5.69 12.85
CA GLU A 156 0.92 5.86 11.83
C GLU A 156 -0.45 5.72 12.48
N VAL A 157 -1.21 6.80 12.50
CA VAL A 157 -2.60 6.76 12.97
C VAL A 157 -3.44 6.13 11.85
N VAL A 158 -3.84 4.89 12.06
CA VAL A 158 -4.78 4.22 11.15
C VAL A 158 -6.15 4.87 11.32
N LYS A 159 -6.52 5.71 10.36
CA LYS A 159 -7.87 6.29 10.32
C LYS A 159 -8.86 5.21 9.90
N PRO A 160 -10.06 5.15 10.52
CA PRO A 160 -11.11 4.27 10.05
C PRO A 160 -11.45 4.59 8.59
N PRO A 161 -11.89 3.61 7.78
CA PRO A 161 -12.27 3.86 6.41
C PRO A 161 -13.42 4.88 6.36
N GLN A 162 -13.27 5.87 5.50
CA GLN A 162 -14.29 6.88 5.24
C GLN A 162 -15.25 6.33 4.17
N TRP A 163 -16.54 6.32 4.46
CA TRP A 163 -17.58 5.83 3.57
C TRP A 163 -18.83 6.68 3.65
N PHE A 164 -19.61 6.70 2.58
CA PHE A 164 -20.84 7.46 2.48
C PHE A 164 -22.03 6.63 2.99
N THR A 165 -22.97 7.27 3.70
CA THR A 165 -24.30 6.70 3.88
C THR A 165 -25.05 6.71 2.54
N GLN A 166 -26.15 5.96 2.44
CA GLN A 166 -26.98 5.96 1.22
C GLN A 166 -27.46 7.36 0.86
N ALA A 167 -27.93 8.14 1.84
CA ALA A 167 -28.38 9.52 1.64
C ALA A 167 -27.25 10.43 1.14
N GLN A 168 -26.04 10.28 1.68
CA GLN A 168 -24.87 11.03 1.24
C GLN A 168 -24.44 10.66 -0.18
N ALA A 169 -24.41 9.36 -0.50
CA ALA A 169 -24.08 8.88 -1.84
C ALA A 169 -25.10 9.39 -2.87
N GLN A 170 -26.39 9.32 -2.56
CA GLN A 170 -27.43 9.85 -3.42
C GLN A 170 -27.27 11.35 -3.66
N ALA A 171 -27.02 12.13 -2.61
CA ALA A 171 -26.79 13.56 -2.72
C ALA A 171 -25.60 13.91 -3.64
N VAL A 172 -24.52 13.12 -3.63
CA VAL A 172 -23.39 13.28 -4.57
C VAL A 172 -23.81 12.91 -5.99
N LEU A 173 -24.52 11.78 -6.17
CA LEU A 173 -25.00 11.34 -7.47
C LEU A 173 -25.89 12.37 -8.14
N ASP A 174 -26.76 13.06 -7.38
CA ASP A 174 -27.68 14.09 -7.88
C ASP A 174 -26.95 15.36 -8.37
N ARG A 175 -25.69 15.57 -7.97
CA ARG A 175 -24.84 16.68 -8.43
C ARG A 175 -23.98 16.32 -9.64
N LEU A 176 -23.83 15.03 -9.93
CA LEU A 176 -23.06 14.57 -11.06
C LEU A 176 -23.93 14.55 -12.34
N SER A 177 -23.44 15.14 -13.40
CA SER A 177 -24.06 15.00 -14.73
C SER A 177 -23.72 13.65 -15.36
N PRO A 178 -24.58 13.10 -16.24
CA PRO A 178 -24.20 11.97 -17.08
C PRO A 178 -22.96 12.34 -17.94
N PRO A 179 -21.95 11.49 -18.11
CA PRO A 179 -21.81 10.10 -17.72
C PRO A 179 -21.26 9.86 -16.30
N TRP A 180 -20.92 10.96 -15.58
CA TRP A 180 -20.21 10.86 -14.29
C TRP A 180 -21.10 10.30 -13.18
N GLN A 181 -22.40 10.57 -13.24
CA GLN A 181 -23.37 9.95 -12.36
C GLN A 181 -23.36 8.43 -12.52
N THR A 182 -23.39 7.93 -13.77
CA THR A 182 -23.33 6.50 -14.06
C THR A 182 -22.02 5.88 -13.60
N MET A 183 -20.90 6.58 -13.80
CA MET A 183 -19.58 6.13 -13.36
C MET A 183 -19.51 6.00 -11.83
N ALA A 184 -19.99 7.02 -11.10
CA ALA A 184 -19.99 7.00 -9.65
C ALA A 184 -20.97 5.93 -9.10
N LEU A 185 -22.16 5.79 -9.71
CA LEU A 185 -23.11 4.74 -9.36
C LEU A 185 -22.47 3.34 -9.48
N LEU A 186 -21.81 3.06 -10.62
CA LEU A 186 -21.06 1.82 -10.80
C LEU A 186 -19.99 1.66 -9.71
N GLY A 187 -19.24 2.73 -9.40
CA GLY A 187 -18.21 2.71 -8.35
C GLY A 187 -18.75 2.38 -6.97
N PHE A 188 -19.91 2.93 -6.59
CA PHE A 188 -20.56 2.67 -5.30
C PHE A 188 -21.04 1.22 -5.14
N TYR A 189 -21.53 0.60 -6.20
CA TYR A 189 -22.12 -0.74 -6.11
C TYR A 189 -21.16 -1.87 -6.44
N THR A 190 -20.08 -1.61 -7.19
CA THR A 190 -19.11 -2.63 -7.58
C THR A 190 -17.79 -2.55 -6.80
N GLY A 191 -17.52 -1.42 -6.15
CA GLY A 191 -16.29 -1.18 -5.41
C GLY A 191 -15.02 -1.21 -6.28
N LEU A 192 -15.14 -0.96 -7.58
CA LEU A 192 -14.00 -0.90 -8.50
C LEU A 192 -12.98 0.17 -8.05
N ARG A 193 -11.68 -0.14 -8.23
CA ARG A 193 -10.65 0.87 -8.07
C ARG A 193 -10.74 1.91 -9.18
N TRP A 194 -10.25 3.12 -8.93
CA TRP A 194 -10.26 4.18 -9.95
C TRP A 194 -9.77 3.72 -11.32
N GLY A 195 -8.61 3.07 -11.36
CA GLY A 195 -8.04 2.59 -12.63
C GLY A 195 -8.88 1.52 -13.31
N GLU A 196 -9.55 0.63 -12.55
CA GLU A 196 -10.48 -0.39 -13.04
C GLU A 196 -11.73 0.26 -13.61
N LEU A 197 -12.28 1.26 -12.90
CA LEU A 197 -13.48 1.98 -13.28
C LEU A 197 -13.25 2.83 -14.55
N SER A 198 -12.13 3.55 -14.62
CA SER A 198 -11.79 4.42 -15.75
C SER A 198 -11.15 3.69 -16.92
N GLY A 199 -10.80 2.41 -16.75
CA GLY A 199 -10.26 1.54 -17.81
C GLY A 199 -11.22 0.49 -18.32
N LEU A 200 -12.47 0.48 -17.84
CA LEU A 200 -13.48 -0.51 -18.21
C LEU A 200 -13.88 -0.38 -19.67
N HIS A 201 -13.78 -1.47 -20.42
CA HIS A 201 -14.30 -1.57 -21.80
C HIS A 201 -15.70 -2.19 -21.82
N GLY A 202 -16.51 -1.81 -22.83
CA GLY A 202 -17.89 -2.27 -22.95
C GLY A 202 -18.02 -3.77 -23.11
N HIS A 203 -17.11 -4.41 -23.86
CA HIS A 203 -17.08 -5.87 -24.04
C HIS A 203 -16.72 -6.67 -22.77
N ARG A 204 -16.29 -6.00 -21.70
CA ARG A 204 -16.07 -6.61 -20.38
C ARG A 204 -17.34 -6.73 -19.54
N ILE A 205 -18.48 -6.27 -20.06
CA ILE A 205 -19.77 -6.34 -19.40
C ILE A 205 -20.60 -7.46 -20.00
N ASP A 206 -20.90 -8.48 -19.20
CA ASP A 206 -21.87 -9.52 -19.56
C ASP A 206 -23.27 -9.03 -19.17
N TRP A 207 -23.96 -8.47 -20.14
CA TRP A 207 -25.29 -7.88 -19.97
C TRP A 207 -26.37 -8.92 -19.61
N LEU A 208 -26.19 -10.17 -20.06
CA LEU A 208 -27.15 -11.24 -19.81
C LEU A 208 -27.06 -11.79 -18.37
N ARG A 209 -25.81 -11.84 -17.84
CA ARG A 209 -25.55 -12.37 -16.52
C ARG A 209 -25.37 -11.28 -15.47
N SER A 210 -25.58 -10.02 -15.82
CA SER A 210 -25.44 -8.85 -14.92
C SER A 210 -24.12 -8.83 -14.16
N ARG A 211 -22.99 -8.97 -14.89
CA ARG A 211 -21.65 -8.97 -14.30
C ARG A 211 -20.61 -8.31 -15.20
N LEU A 212 -19.52 -7.89 -14.62
CA LEU A 212 -18.36 -7.37 -15.34
C LEU A 212 -17.08 -8.13 -14.98
N PHE A 213 -16.14 -8.15 -15.92
CA PHE A 213 -14.83 -8.78 -15.77
C PHE A 213 -13.77 -7.71 -15.55
N VAL A 214 -13.15 -7.69 -14.36
CA VAL A 214 -12.04 -6.83 -14.05
C VAL A 214 -10.77 -7.54 -14.49
N VAL A 215 -10.20 -7.13 -15.61
CA VAL A 215 -8.99 -7.73 -16.19
C VAL A 215 -7.95 -6.70 -16.60
N GLU A 216 -8.31 -5.44 -16.58
CA GLU A 216 -7.48 -4.33 -17.05
C GLU A 216 -7.63 -3.09 -16.17
N VAL A 217 -6.67 -2.18 -16.28
CA VAL A 217 -6.61 -0.97 -15.47
C VAL A 217 -6.06 0.19 -16.29
N ASN A 218 -6.70 1.36 -16.17
CA ASN A 218 -6.16 2.61 -16.70
C ASN A 218 -5.02 3.10 -15.79
N THR A 219 -3.87 3.33 -16.40
CA THR A 219 -2.65 3.85 -15.73
C THR A 219 -2.21 5.15 -16.38
N THR A 220 -1.19 5.79 -15.83
CA THR A 220 -0.56 6.99 -16.45
C THR A 220 0.05 6.70 -17.83
N SER A 221 0.34 5.43 -18.12
CA SER A 221 0.90 4.97 -19.40
C SER A 221 -0.17 4.41 -20.37
N GLY A 222 -1.45 4.50 -20.01
CA GLY A 222 -2.57 3.95 -20.77
C GLY A 222 -3.19 2.71 -20.13
N ILE A 223 -4.00 1.98 -20.91
CA ILE A 223 -4.64 0.74 -20.46
C ILE A 223 -3.62 -0.38 -20.36
N LYS A 224 -3.64 -1.09 -19.25
CA LYS A 224 -2.77 -2.24 -19.00
C LYS A 224 -3.61 -3.40 -18.50
N GLU A 225 -3.38 -4.59 -19.03
CA GLU A 225 -3.97 -5.80 -18.50
C GLU A 225 -3.31 -6.24 -17.18
N TYR A 226 -4.11 -6.78 -16.28
CA TYR A 226 -3.58 -7.44 -15.09
C TYR A 226 -2.87 -8.76 -15.45
N PRO A 227 -1.75 -9.11 -14.79
CA PRO A 227 -1.10 -10.41 -14.97
C PRO A 227 -2.07 -11.57 -14.73
N LYS A 228 -1.94 -12.67 -15.47
CA LYS A 228 -2.83 -13.85 -15.36
C LYS A 228 -2.87 -14.46 -13.95
N SER A 229 -1.78 -14.39 -13.19
CA SER A 229 -1.64 -14.91 -11.83
C SER A 229 -2.16 -13.96 -10.75
N SER A 230 -2.62 -12.76 -11.11
CA SER A 230 -3.06 -11.76 -10.15
C SER A 230 -4.48 -12.05 -9.64
N LYS A 231 -4.66 -12.05 -8.32
CA LYS A 231 -5.98 -12.05 -7.66
C LYS A 231 -6.85 -10.84 -8.03
N SER A 232 -6.29 -9.90 -8.78
CA SER A 232 -7.01 -8.72 -9.27
C SER A 232 -7.99 -9.05 -10.39
N ARG A 233 -7.77 -10.12 -11.18
CA ARG A 233 -8.72 -10.60 -12.19
C ARG A 233 -9.90 -11.26 -11.49
N ARG A 234 -11.09 -10.69 -11.65
CA ARG A 234 -12.29 -11.15 -10.97
C ARG A 234 -13.56 -10.78 -11.72
N GLU A 235 -14.62 -11.51 -11.43
CA GLU A 235 -15.98 -11.15 -11.82
C GLU A 235 -16.62 -10.35 -10.71
N VAL A 236 -17.39 -9.33 -11.08
CA VAL A 236 -18.12 -8.46 -10.16
C VAL A 236 -19.59 -8.37 -10.61
N PRO A 237 -20.56 -8.76 -9.78
CA PRO A 237 -21.97 -8.64 -10.10
C PRO A 237 -22.39 -7.17 -10.14
N ILE A 238 -23.34 -6.87 -11.03
CA ILE A 238 -23.89 -5.53 -11.21
C ILE A 238 -25.40 -5.60 -10.86
N PRO A 239 -25.89 -4.82 -9.91
CA PRO A 239 -27.33 -4.73 -9.64
C PRO A 239 -28.12 -4.18 -10.84
N ASP A 240 -29.37 -4.58 -11.00
CA ASP A 240 -30.18 -4.28 -12.18
C ASP A 240 -30.31 -2.78 -12.49
N HIS A 241 -30.55 -1.96 -11.48
CA HIS A 241 -30.62 -0.50 -11.65
C HIS A 241 -29.33 0.16 -12.12
N VAL A 242 -28.17 -0.42 -11.73
CA VAL A 242 -26.84 0.01 -12.20
C VAL A 242 -26.64 -0.45 -13.64
N LEU A 243 -27.03 -1.70 -13.94
CA LEU A 243 -26.96 -2.26 -15.30
C LEU A 243 -27.81 -1.46 -16.28
N GLU A 244 -29.03 -1.06 -15.89
CA GLU A 244 -29.89 -0.18 -16.69
C GLU A 244 -29.22 1.20 -16.95
N ALA A 245 -28.63 1.83 -15.92
CA ALA A 245 -27.91 3.09 -16.08
C ALA A 245 -26.74 2.94 -17.05
N MET A 246 -26.00 1.83 -16.93
CA MET A 246 -24.91 1.47 -17.84
C MET A 246 -25.39 1.23 -19.27
N SER A 247 -26.50 0.52 -19.45
CA SER A 247 -27.12 0.27 -20.76
C SER A 247 -27.53 1.58 -21.43
N ARG A 248 -28.17 2.50 -20.70
CA ARG A 248 -28.49 3.84 -21.21
C ARG A 248 -27.26 4.61 -21.62
N HIS A 249 -26.20 4.55 -20.81
CA HIS A 249 -24.92 5.20 -21.08
C HIS A 249 -24.21 4.64 -22.33
N MET A 250 -24.28 3.33 -22.53
CA MET A 250 -23.61 2.64 -23.67
C MET A 250 -24.40 2.71 -24.98
N ARG A 251 -25.65 3.20 -24.98
CA ARG A 251 -26.48 3.28 -26.19
C ARG A 251 -25.82 4.11 -27.28
N GLY A 252 -25.58 3.49 -28.43
CA GLY A 252 -24.92 4.13 -29.57
C GLY A 252 -23.43 4.36 -29.42
N ARG A 253 -22.79 3.77 -28.40
CA ARG A 253 -21.33 3.79 -28.21
C ARG A 253 -20.72 2.49 -28.72
N ASP A 254 -19.43 2.56 -29.03
CA ASP A 254 -18.64 1.38 -29.40
C ASP A 254 -18.56 0.40 -28.21
N PRO A 255 -19.05 -0.85 -28.36
CA PRO A 255 -18.97 -1.86 -27.33
C PRO A 255 -17.53 -2.27 -26.97
N ASP A 256 -16.59 -2.13 -27.90
CA ASP A 256 -15.18 -2.42 -27.68
C ASP A 256 -14.40 -1.22 -27.13
N GLY A 257 -15.04 -0.05 -27.08
CA GLY A 257 -14.43 1.18 -26.55
C GLY A 257 -14.43 1.23 -25.04
N VAL A 258 -13.60 2.13 -24.50
CA VAL A 258 -13.60 2.47 -23.07
C VAL A 258 -14.93 3.14 -22.68
N VAL A 259 -15.58 2.60 -21.65
CA VAL A 259 -16.93 3.03 -21.24
C VAL A 259 -16.96 4.50 -20.81
N PHE A 260 -15.97 4.95 -20.01
CA PHE A 260 -15.90 6.31 -19.49
C PHE A 260 -14.68 7.05 -20.06
N THR A 261 -14.94 8.02 -20.91
CA THR A 261 -13.93 8.87 -21.54
C THR A 261 -14.22 10.34 -21.30
N THR A 262 -13.24 11.21 -21.57
CA THR A 262 -13.43 12.67 -21.47
C THR A 262 -14.53 13.15 -22.39
N VAL A 263 -15.37 14.07 -21.92
CA VAL A 263 -16.47 14.69 -22.70
C VAL A 263 -16.19 16.13 -23.08
N THR A 264 -15.05 16.68 -22.65
CA THR A 264 -14.67 18.08 -22.88
C THR A 264 -14.39 18.31 -24.38
N LYS A 265 -14.94 19.37 -24.95
CA LYS A 265 -14.73 19.78 -26.36
C LYS A 265 -13.22 19.83 -26.68
N GLY A 266 -12.82 19.21 -27.78
CA GLY A 266 -11.43 19.09 -28.21
C GLY A 266 -10.60 18.00 -27.48
N ARG A 267 -11.18 17.34 -26.48
CA ARG A 267 -10.55 16.21 -25.75
C ARG A 267 -11.49 15.00 -25.59
N ALA A 268 -12.66 15.04 -26.19
CA ALA A 268 -13.63 13.94 -26.11
C ALA A 268 -13.01 12.60 -26.55
N GLY A 269 -13.40 11.52 -25.90
CA GLY A 269 -12.92 10.18 -26.22
C GLY A 269 -11.54 9.80 -25.65
N ARG A 270 -10.83 10.68 -24.95
CA ARG A 270 -9.55 10.37 -24.32
C ARG A 270 -9.73 9.68 -22.97
N LEU A 271 -8.74 8.90 -22.55
CA LEU A 271 -8.69 8.29 -21.23
C LEU A 271 -8.77 9.33 -20.11
N LEU A 272 -9.43 8.98 -19.04
CA LEU A 272 -9.55 9.83 -17.86
C LEU A 272 -8.24 9.88 -17.08
N VAL A 273 -7.90 11.06 -16.60
CA VAL A 273 -6.79 11.30 -15.68
C VAL A 273 -7.37 11.58 -14.29
N ASP A 274 -7.01 10.78 -13.29
CA ASP A 274 -7.56 10.84 -11.92
C ASP A 274 -7.56 12.26 -11.34
N GLY A 275 -6.43 12.93 -11.33
CA GLY A 275 -6.31 14.28 -10.76
C GLY A 275 -7.19 15.32 -11.45
N ASN A 276 -7.38 15.19 -12.77
CA ASN A 276 -8.24 16.12 -13.54
C ASN A 276 -9.71 15.85 -13.27
N TRP A 277 -10.15 14.60 -13.34
CA TRP A 277 -11.52 14.21 -13.08
C TRP A 277 -11.94 14.55 -11.64
N ARG A 278 -11.06 14.26 -10.68
CA ARG A 278 -11.29 14.57 -9.26
C ARG A 278 -11.51 16.06 -9.05
N ARG A 279 -10.65 16.91 -9.62
CA ARG A 279 -10.72 18.37 -9.47
C ARG A 279 -11.88 19.01 -10.21
N GLN A 280 -12.19 18.52 -11.42
CA GLN A 280 -13.18 19.14 -12.31
C GLN A 280 -14.59 18.60 -12.14
N THR A 281 -14.74 17.40 -11.57
CA THR A 281 -16.02 16.67 -11.53
C THR A 281 -16.38 16.26 -10.10
N TRP A 282 -15.50 15.50 -9.44
CA TRP A 282 -15.81 14.90 -8.15
C TRP A 282 -15.92 15.93 -7.03
N TRP A 283 -14.89 16.76 -6.85
CA TRP A 283 -14.87 17.73 -5.77
C TRP A 283 -15.99 18.75 -5.87
N PRO A 284 -16.28 19.37 -7.02
CA PRO A 284 -17.43 20.25 -7.15
C PRO A 284 -18.75 19.57 -6.75
N ALA A 285 -18.95 18.31 -7.19
CA ALA A 285 -20.17 17.58 -6.84
C ALA A 285 -20.30 17.30 -5.34
N VAL A 286 -19.19 16.90 -4.68
CA VAL A 286 -19.16 16.63 -3.24
C VAL A 286 -19.35 17.91 -2.42
N ASP A 287 -18.70 19.01 -2.83
CA ASP A 287 -18.76 20.30 -2.11
C ASP A 287 -20.16 20.94 -2.18
N GLU A 288 -20.90 20.73 -3.28
CA GLU A 288 -22.25 21.21 -3.46
C GLU A 288 -23.33 20.27 -2.87
N ALA A 289 -22.98 19.00 -2.63
CA ALA A 289 -23.93 18.01 -2.17
C ALA A 289 -24.35 18.23 -0.72
N LYS A 290 -25.66 18.18 -0.48
CA LYS A 290 -26.25 18.26 0.86
C LYS A 290 -27.26 17.15 1.03
N TYR A 291 -27.33 16.57 2.21
CA TYR A 291 -28.26 15.52 2.57
C TYR A 291 -29.01 15.86 3.86
N VAL A 292 -30.16 15.27 4.06
CA VAL A 292 -30.92 15.40 5.30
C VAL A 292 -30.46 14.31 6.26
N ASP A 293 -29.99 14.69 7.45
CA ASP A 293 -29.56 13.76 8.48
C ASP A 293 -30.77 13.09 9.21
N GLN A 294 -30.47 12.21 10.15
CA GLN A 294 -31.49 11.48 10.92
C GLN A 294 -32.37 12.41 11.77
N ASP A 295 -31.88 13.61 12.11
CA ASP A 295 -32.60 14.63 12.87
C ASP A 295 -33.41 15.57 11.96
N GLY A 296 -33.51 15.29 10.65
CA GLY A 296 -34.18 16.13 9.65
C GLY A 296 -33.43 17.39 9.27
N LYS A 297 -32.15 17.53 9.62
CA LYS A 297 -31.34 18.71 9.33
C LYS A 297 -30.55 18.56 8.04
N LEU A 298 -30.54 19.63 7.25
CA LEU A 298 -29.72 19.70 6.04
C LEU A 298 -28.24 19.85 6.40
N ARG A 299 -27.39 18.88 5.96
CA ARG A 299 -25.95 18.84 6.22
C ARG A 299 -25.16 18.75 4.92
N PRO A 300 -23.97 19.36 4.85
CA PRO A 300 -23.06 19.11 3.76
C PRO A 300 -22.59 17.66 3.79
N VAL A 301 -22.36 17.08 2.61
CA VAL A 301 -21.73 15.75 2.50
C VAL A 301 -20.25 15.86 2.93
N PRO A 302 -19.72 14.88 3.66
CA PRO A 302 -18.29 14.86 4.03
C PRO A 302 -17.38 14.83 2.78
N HIS A 303 -16.29 15.60 2.84
CA HIS A 303 -15.33 15.74 1.74
C HIS A 303 -14.47 14.47 1.58
N TYR A 304 -15.05 13.40 1.05
CA TYR A 304 -14.39 12.13 0.84
C TYR A 304 -13.87 11.97 -0.59
N PRO A 305 -12.65 11.39 -0.78
CA PRO A 305 -12.08 11.16 -2.10
C PRO A 305 -12.86 10.09 -2.88
N PRO A 306 -12.71 9.99 -4.22
CA PRO A 306 -13.39 8.97 -5.05
C PRO A 306 -13.17 7.53 -4.56
N HIS A 307 -12.02 7.24 -3.96
CA HIS A 307 -11.76 5.92 -3.38
C HIS A 307 -12.74 5.55 -2.25
N ALA A 308 -13.41 6.53 -1.65
CA ALA A 308 -14.48 6.28 -0.69
C ALA A 308 -15.67 5.55 -1.28
N MET A 309 -15.93 5.60 -2.60
CA MET A 309 -16.94 4.76 -3.26
C MET A 309 -16.69 3.26 -3.00
N ARG A 310 -15.44 2.84 -3.11
CA ARG A 310 -15.04 1.44 -2.82
C ARG A 310 -15.17 1.09 -1.33
N HIS A 311 -14.81 2.01 -0.44
CA HIS A 311 -15.04 1.84 0.99
C HIS A 311 -16.54 1.76 1.31
N THR A 312 -17.35 2.55 0.62
CA THR A 312 -18.80 2.54 0.73
C THR A 312 -19.40 1.20 0.30
N CYS A 313 -19.00 0.69 -0.86
CA CYS A 313 -19.41 -0.64 -1.31
C CYS A 313 -19.13 -1.71 -0.26
N ALA A 314 -17.88 -1.76 0.25
CA ALA A 314 -17.49 -2.71 1.30
C ALA A 314 -18.34 -2.55 2.56
N SER A 315 -18.50 -1.31 3.04
CA SER A 315 -19.23 -1.02 4.27
C SER A 315 -20.72 -1.39 4.16
N TRP A 316 -21.38 -1.06 3.04
CA TRP A 316 -22.77 -1.41 2.83
C TRP A 316 -22.97 -2.94 2.78
N LEU A 317 -22.12 -3.67 2.07
CA LEU A 317 -22.20 -5.12 1.98
C LEU A 317 -22.03 -5.79 3.35
N VAL A 318 -21.01 -5.36 4.12
CA VAL A 318 -20.77 -5.89 5.46
C VAL A 318 -21.92 -5.59 6.40
N GLN A 319 -22.51 -4.39 6.36
CA GLN A 319 -23.68 -4.01 7.16
C GLN A 319 -24.94 -4.83 6.79
N GLN A 320 -25.01 -5.33 5.56
CA GLN A 320 -26.07 -6.25 5.11
C GLN A 320 -25.76 -7.72 5.40
N GLY A 321 -24.71 -8.01 6.15
CA GLY A 321 -24.36 -9.37 6.58
C GLY A 321 -23.55 -10.18 5.56
N VAL A 322 -23.09 -9.57 4.46
CA VAL A 322 -22.17 -10.25 3.53
C VAL A 322 -20.84 -10.51 4.25
N SER A 323 -20.34 -11.74 4.14
CA SER A 323 -19.13 -12.14 4.84
C SER A 323 -17.90 -11.34 4.39
N LEU A 324 -16.97 -11.06 5.32
CA LEU A 324 -15.72 -10.37 4.97
C LEU A 324 -14.91 -11.12 3.90
N TYR A 325 -15.04 -12.45 3.83
CA TYR A 325 -14.40 -13.26 2.81
C TYR A 325 -14.97 -12.96 1.41
N GLU A 326 -16.30 -12.92 1.26
CA GLU A 326 -16.96 -12.57 0.00
C GLU A 326 -16.63 -11.13 -0.42
N VAL A 327 -16.66 -10.18 0.53
CA VAL A 327 -16.25 -8.79 0.28
C VAL A 327 -14.79 -8.69 -0.15
N GLN A 328 -13.90 -9.49 0.44
CA GLN A 328 -12.50 -9.57 0.02
C GLN A 328 -12.37 -9.99 -1.45
N HIS A 329 -13.08 -11.05 -1.83
CA HIS A 329 -13.07 -11.57 -3.20
C HIS A 329 -13.67 -10.59 -4.19
N LEU A 330 -14.84 -10.03 -3.88
CA LEU A 330 -15.50 -9.02 -4.70
C LEU A 330 -14.58 -7.84 -4.99
N LEU A 331 -13.92 -7.35 -3.96
CA LEU A 331 -13.03 -6.20 -4.09
C LEU A 331 -11.64 -6.57 -4.68
N GLY A 332 -11.23 -7.82 -4.66
CA GLY A 332 -9.89 -8.25 -5.07
C GLY A 332 -8.80 -7.70 -4.14
N HIS A 333 -8.97 -7.86 -2.82
CA HIS A 333 -7.94 -7.56 -1.84
C HIS A 333 -6.98 -8.76 -1.72
N GLU A 334 -5.69 -8.56 -1.96
CA GLU A 334 -4.67 -9.60 -1.83
C GLU A 334 -4.53 -10.08 -0.39
N SER A 335 -4.58 -9.16 0.57
CA SER A 335 -4.49 -9.43 2.00
C SER A 335 -5.85 -9.31 2.67
N TYR A 336 -6.21 -10.32 3.47
CA TYR A 336 -7.39 -10.29 4.33
C TYR A 336 -7.37 -9.11 5.30
N HIS A 337 -6.19 -8.72 5.78
CA HIS A 337 -6.00 -7.58 6.67
C HIS A 337 -6.59 -6.27 6.10
N THR A 338 -6.57 -6.11 4.76
CA THR A 338 -7.20 -4.95 4.12
C THR A 338 -8.71 -4.93 4.31
N THR A 339 -9.37 -6.10 4.33
CA THR A 339 -10.82 -6.22 4.50
C THR A 339 -11.21 -6.21 5.99
N GLN A 340 -10.34 -6.64 6.87
CA GLN A 340 -10.54 -6.67 8.33
C GLN A 340 -10.89 -5.29 8.92
N ARG A 341 -10.51 -4.21 8.25
CA ARG A 341 -10.89 -2.84 8.65
C ARG A 341 -12.41 -2.57 8.67
N TYR A 342 -13.20 -3.42 8.02
CA TYR A 342 -14.67 -3.34 8.03
C TYR A 342 -15.32 -4.29 9.04
N ALA A 343 -14.54 -5.09 9.79
CA ALA A 343 -15.06 -6.10 10.71
C ALA A 343 -15.97 -5.53 11.80
N HIS A 344 -15.73 -4.29 12.24
CA HIS A 344 -16.54 -3.59 13.21
C HIS A 344 -17.95 -3.20 12.72
N LEU A 345 -18.22 -3.34 11.41
CA LEU A 345 -19.52 -3.07 10.78
C LEU A 345 -20.38 -4.33 10.62
N VAL A 346 -19.85 -5.50 10.95
CA VAL A 346 -20.60 -6.75 10.89
C VAL A 346 -21.76 -6.66 11.88
N PRO A 347 -23.03 -6.91 11.44
CA PRO A 347 -24.15 -7.00 12.35
C PRO A 347 -23.90 -8.03 13.45
N ASP A 348 -24.57 -7.88 14.60
CA ASP A 348 -24.37 -8.76 15.75
C ASP A 348 -24.40 -10.25 15.32
N SER A 349 -23.25 -10.91 15.41
CA SER A 349 -23.06 -12.29 14.94
C SER A 349 -23.77 -13.33 15.82
N HIS A 350 -24.15 -12.96 17.05
CA HIS A 350 -24.82 -13.90 17.97
C HIS A 350 -26.18 -14.37 17.46
N GLN A 351 -26.95 -13.50 16.85
CA GLN A 351 -28.23 -13.88 16.22
C GLN A 351 -28.05 -14.87 15.07
N ALA A 352 -27.03 -14.67 14.23
CA ALA A 352 -26.71 -15.59 13.14
C ALA A 352 -26.27 -16.97 13.67
N VAL A 353 -25.47 -16.98 14.76
CA VAL A 353 -25.05 -18.21 15.44
C VAL A 353 -26.24 -18.95 16.07
N LEU A 354 -27.09 -18.22 16.80
CA LEU A 354 -28.30 -18.80 17.38
C LEU A 354 -29.22 -19.38 16.32
N GLY A 355 -29.47 -18.66 15.22
CA GLY A 355 -30.24 -19.15 14.11
C GLY A 355 -29.62 -20.37 13.40
N ALA A 356 -28.30 -20.48 13.35
CA ALA A 356 -27.63 -21.67 12.86
C ALA A 356 -27.83 -22.87 13.79
N TRP A 357 -27.70 -22.66 15.10
CA TRP A 357 -27.98 -23.70 16.10
C TRP A 357 -29.40 -24.20 16.04
N THR A 358 -30.39 -23.31 15.95
CA THR A 358 -31.81 -23.68 15.83
C THR A 358 -32.08 -24.55 14.58
N ARG A 359 -31.42 -24.23 13.45
CA ARG A 359 -31.54 -25.07 12.24
C ARG A 359 -30.88 -26.43 12.41
N LEU A 360 -29.76 -26.52 13.12
CA LEU A 360 -29.07 -27.79 13.42
C LEU A 360 -29.89 -28.63 14.41
N GLU A 361 -30.45 -28.03 15.44
CA GLU A 361 -31.33 -28.71 16.41
C GLU A 361 -32.54 -29.36 15.74
N SER A 362 -33.14 -28.75 14.72
CA SER A 362 -34.22 -29.34 13.97
C SER A 362 -33.80 -30.57 13.13
N GLN A 363 -32.51 -30.77 12.89
CA GLN A 363 -31.97 -31.91 12.14
C GLN A 363 -31.39 -33.01 13.05
N LEU A 364 -31.08 -32.66 14.33
CA LEU A 364 -30.59 -33.63 15.30
C LEU A 364 -31.76 -34.27 16.04
N ILE A 365 -31.95 -35.58 15.90
CA ILE A 365 -32.84 -36.33 16.77
C ILE A 365 -32.12 -36.42 18.15
N VAL A 366 -32.40 -35.45 19.02
CA VAL A 366 -31.95 -35.52 20.40
C VAL A 366 -32.71 -36.66 21.08
N PRO A 367 -32.09 -37.74 21.54
CA PRO A 367 -32.78 -38.74 22.30
C PRO A 367 -33.36 -38.11 23.54
N THR A 368 -34.67 -38.09 23.65
CA THR A 368 -35.35 -37.67 24.87
C THR A 368 -34.85 -38.57 26.03
N PRO A 369 -34.30 -38.03 27.13
CA PRO A 369 -33.90 -38.88 28.25
C PRO A 369 -35.14 -39.60 28.74
N LYS A 370 -35.13 -40.95 28.62
CA LYS A 370 -36.17 -41.78 29.22
C LYS A 370 -36.12 -41.59 30.73
N GLY A 371 -37.12 -40.94 31.27
CA GLY A 371 -37.60 -41.11 32.65
C GLY A 371 -36.67 -40.60 33.75
N VAL A 372 -36.82 -39.33 34.12
CA VAL A 372 -36.68 -38.93 35.52
C VAL A 372 -38.06 -38.44 35.97
N VAL A 373 -38.82 -39.37 36.57
CA VAL A 373 -39.96 -39.03 37.39
C VAL A 373 -39.39 -38.53 38.74
N GLY A 374 -39.49 -37.26 38.97
CA GLY A 374 -39.03 -36.67 40.22
C GLY A 374 -39.25 -35.15 40.19
N GLY A 375 -40.41 -34.71 40.73
CA GLY A 375 -40.74 -33.31 40.87
C GLY A 375 -39.76 -32.59 41.78
N GLY A 376 -39.01 -31.69 41.20
CA GLY A 376 -38.28 -30.63 41.92
C GLY A 376 -38.60 -29.31 41.29
N PRO A 377 -38.60 -28.19 42.05
CA PRO A 377 -38.96 -26.88 41.50
C PRO A 377 -37.97 -26.40 40.49
N THR A 378 -38.48 -25.89 39.38
CA THR A 378 -37.73 -25.27 38.28
C THR A 378 -36.86 -24.12 38.82
N PRO A 379 -35.55 -24.08 38.58
CA PRO A 379 -34.73 -22.96 38.99
C PRO A 379 -35.10 -21.70 38.20
N THR A 380 -35.56 -20.70 38.89
CA THR A 380 -35.83 -19.35 38.35
C THR A 380 -34.50 -18.60 38.23
N PHE A 381 -34.00 -18.45 37.03
CA PHE A 381 -32.83 -17.61 36.77
C PHE A 381 -33.26 -16.14 36.76
N ALA A 382 -32.80 -15.33 37.71
CA ALA A 382 -32.97 -13.89 37.67
C ALA A 382 -32.14 -13.31 36.52
N VAL A 383 -32.81 -12.57 35.64
CA VAL A 383 -32.15 -11.76 34.61
C VAL A 383 -31.45 -10.59 35.32
N VAL A 384 -30.14 -10.62 35.39
CA VAL A 384 -29.32 -9.47 35.76
C VAL A 384 -29.34 -8.50 34.59
N LYS A 385 -29.88 -7.31 34.85
CA LYS A 385 -29.90 -6.19 33.90
C LYS A 385 -28.52 -5.57 33.74
#